data_c5f439cce34b1bb4f3d1b746b8858552
#
_entry.id   c5f439cce34b1bb4f3d1b746b8858552
#
_cell.length_a   1.000
_cell.length_b   1.000
_cell.length_c   1.000
_cell.angle_alpha   90.00
_cell.angle_beta   90.00
_cell.angle_gamma   90.00
#
_symmetry.space_group_name_H-M   'P 1'
#
loop_
_entity.id
_entity.type
_entity.pdbx_description
1 polymer ?
#
loop_
_entity_poly.entity_id
_entity_poly.type
_entity_poly.pdbx_seq_one_letter_code
_entity_poly.pdbx_strand_id
1 'polypeptide(L)'
;MKKLFSKYTFPILAACSMSLFTACDKDFAEINTNPNAVSVPTTAYIFSKALYDGAANSGNKGSLLFGLMQYTTSYNDVEGFGSKYTASQVNATGGVFTNSYPTQINEIGEVIKAVKDDPTKVNQYAMARIWRVYCFSRLTDLYGDIPYSEAGQGYNLSIFQPKYDAQSAIYADMLKELEASATALTTSNTSTFGNSDLIYQGNVTKWKKFAYSLMLRLGMRLTKVDAASAQSWVTKAIAGGVIRDYADIAKMSYTSGGQNINKNPIAWQLLNDNYLRADGINNTEGGKYQDVFINSLKANNDPRLGVLSVVYVNGTASSDESIQKGMPATINGTKPADFVTFSEPKQTTVLKVDAPLLLFTVAESNFLLAEAALRGWYSAETASSLYETGIRAAMQQWDLISGTTGTIAQARIDSYVAAHALKTSSSVAVQTEQIYNQVWVGLFPDAQEVYNNYRRTGYPALTPNVYPGNATGGKIFRRFLYPVLEQTLNRASYNEAVQRQGTDDLLTKVWWDK
;
A
#
# COMPACT_ATOMS: atom_id res chain seq x y z
N MET A 1 85.58 11.91 -14.38
CA MET A 1 84.24 11.70 -15.03
C MET A 1 83.08 11.47 -14.04
N LYS A 2 83.24 11.60 -12.70
CA LYS A 2 82.16 11.32 -11.72
C LYS A 2 81.50 12.58 -11.11
N LYS A 3 81.89 13.80 -11.46
CA LYS A 3 81.30 15.03 -10.88
C LYS A 3 80.42 15.85 -11.81
N LEU A 4 80.28 15.47 -13.10
CA LEU A 4 79.41 16.17 -14.01
C LEU A 4 77.99 15.56 -14.08
N PHE A 5 77.73 14.30 -13.68
CA PHE A 5 76.46 13.67 -13.74
C PHE A 5 75.47 14.08 -12.60
N SER A 6 76.02 14.67 -11.51
CA SER A 6 75.17 15.02 -10.35
C SER A 6 74.49 16.40 -10.45
N LYS A 7 74.86 17.25 -11.38
CA LYS A 7 74.31 18.63 -11.46
C LYS A 7 73.13 18.79 -12.40
N TYR A 8 72.88 17.82 -13.27
CA TYR A 8 71.82 17.91 -14.28
C TYR A 8 70.71 16.86 -14.11
N THR A 9 70.90 15.85 -13.27
CA THR A 9 69.89 14.84 -13.02
C THR A 9 68.75 15.30 -12.10
N PHE A 10 69.01 16.23 -11.18
CA PHE A 10 68.00 16.75 -10.26
C PHE A 10 66.99 17.72 -10.92
N PRO A 11 67.37 18.66 -11.80
CA PRO A 11 66.43 19.50 -12.47
C PRO A 11 65.62 18.79 -13.59
N ILE A 12 66.16 17.72 -14.20
CA ILE A 12 65.41 16.93 -15.20
C ILE A 12 64.35 16.05 -14.53
N LEU A 13 64.61 15.46 -13.36
CA LEU A 13 63.59 14.72 -12.63
C LEU A 13 62.49 15.64 -12.07
N ALA A 14 62.84 16.86 -11.65
CA ALA A 14 61.85 17.85 -11.21
C ALA A 14 60.98 18.39 -12.36
N ALA A 15 61.52 18.55 -13.57
CA ALA A 15 60.77 18.96 -14.77
C ALA A 15 59.84 17.85 -15.29
N CYS A 16 60.25 16.58 -15.22
CA CYS A 16 59.39 15.44 -15.56
C CYS A 16 58.29 15.18 -14.53
N SER A 17 58.47 15.49 -13.24
CA SER A 17 57.38 15.34 -12.23
C SER A 17 56.36 16.45 -12.26
N MET A 18 56.66 17.65 -12.80
CA MET A 18 55.68 18.74 -12.99
C MET A 18 54.81 18.56 -14.23
N SER A 19 55.22 17.80 -15.22
CA SER A 19 54.42 17.52 -16.41
C SER A 19 53.40 16.40 -16.23
N LEU A 20 53.41 15.68 -15.08
CA LEU A 20 52.44 14.65 -14.76
C LEU A 20 51.17 15.17 -14.09
N PHE A 21 51.08 16.45 -13.74
CA PHE A 21 49.92 17.04 -13.10
C PHE A 21 49.01 17.84 -14.04
N THR A 22 49.29 17.88 -15.32
CA THR A 22 48.45 18.59 -16.30
C THR A 22 47.66 17.67 -17.22
N ALA A 23 47.62 16.38 -16.91
CA ALA A 23 46.85 15.44 -17.71
C ALA A 23 45.47 15.23 -17.06
N CYS A 24 44.46 15.60 -17.81
CA CYS A 24 43.05 15.14 -17.73
C CYS A 24 42.04 15.95 -16.90
N ASP A 25 42.16 17.27 -16.76
CA ASP A 25 41.02 18.08 -16.32
C ASP A 25 40.24 18.72 -17.52
N LYS A 26 40.82 18.67 -18.71
CA LYS A 26 40.16 19.19 -19.90
C LYS A 26 39.09 18.22 -20.33
N ASP A 27 37.86 18.64 -20.34
CA ASP A 27 36.67 17.90 -20.77
C ASP A 27 36.09 16.88 -19.76
N PHE A 28 36.58 16.78 -18.49
CA PHE A 28 36.04 15.87 -17.50
C PHE A 28 34.58 16.20 -17.13
N ALA A 29 34.23 17.49 -17.13
CA ALA A 29 32.86 17.94 -16.95
C ALA A 29 31.97 17.59 -18.16
N GLU A 30 32.50 17.67 -19.38
CA GLU A 30 31.79 17.37 -20.61
C GLU A 30 31.60 15.87 -20.83
N ILE A 31 32.65 15.07 -20.55
CA ILE A 31 32.59 13.59 -20.62
C ILE A 31 31.65 13.02 -19.55
N ASN A 32 31.59 13.61 -18.37
CA ASN A 32 30.70 13.19 -17.29
C ASN A 32 29.29 13.80 -17.37
N THR A 33 29.05 14.74 -18.29
CA THR A 33 27.71 15.26 -18.55
C THR A 33 27.03 14.36 -19.56
N ASN A 34 26.11 13.51 -19.10
CA ASN A 34 25.29 12.71 -20.01
C ASN A 34 24.43 13.68 -20.86
N PRO A 35 24.67 13.81 -22.20
CA PRO A 35 23.92 14.75 -23.03
C PRO A 35 22.41 14.42 -23.11
N ASN A 36 22.03 13.21 -22.71
CA ASN A 36 20.65 12.77 -22.60
C ASN A 36 20.10 12.89 -21.16
N ALA A 37 20.90 13.34 -20.20
CA ALA A 37 20.39 13.60 -18.86
C ALA A 37 19.57 14.90 -18.87
N VAL A 38 18.32 14.80 -18.44
CA VAL A 38 17.49 15.98 -18.18
C VAL A 38 18.13 16.71 -16.99
N SER A 39 18.80 17.82 -17.23
CA SER A 39 19.51 18.60 -16.21
C SER A 39 18.58 19.16 -15.12
N VAL A 40 17.31 19.38 -15.44
CA VAL A 40 16.24 19.77 -14.52
C VAL A 40 14.99 18.95 -14.87
N PRO A 41 14.64 17.91 -14.11
CA PRO A 41 13.41 17.17 -14.33
C PRO A 41 12.20 18.11 -14.24
N THR A 42 11.26 18.00 -15.16
CA THR A 42 10.02 18.78 -15.05
C THR A 42 9.22 18.30 -13.84
N THR A 43 8.65 19.22 -13.09
CA THR A 43 7.81 18.93 -11.91
C THR A 43 6.73 17.88 -12.20
N ALA A 44 6.18 17.91 -13.42
CA ALA A 44 5.17 16.95 -13.87
C ALA A 44 5.69 15.51 -13.92
N TYR A 45 6.94 15.29 -14.36
CA TYR A 45 7.52 13.93 -14.36
C TYR A 45 7.88 13.45 -12.96
N ILE A 46 8.34 14.35 -12.08
CA ILE A 46 8.55 14.00 -10.67
C ILE A 46 7.22 13.61 -10.03
N PHE A 47 6.12 14.30 -10.36
CA PHE A 47 4.79 13.94 -9.87
C PHE A 47 4.36 12.54 -10.34
N SER A 48 4.52 12.23 -11.65
CA SER A 48 4.26 10.88 -12.18
C SER A 48 5.06 9.82 -11.42
N LYS A 49 6.34 10.09 -11.15
CA LYS A 49 7.22 9.18 -10.43
C LYS A 49 6.76 8.99 -8.99
N ALA A 50 6.40 10.06 -8.28
CA ALA A 50 5.87 10.01 -6.93
C ALA A 50 4.55 9.24 -6.84
N LEU A 51 3.67 9.37 -7.84
CA LEU A 51 2.44 8.58 -7.95
C LEU A 51 2.76 7.10 -8.12
N TYR A 52 3.67 6.77 -9.03
CA TYR A 52 4.08 5.41 -9.31
C TYR A 52 4.72 4.76 -8.08
N ASP A 53 5.73 5.39 -7.47
CA ASP A 53 6.44 4.83 -6.32
C ASP A 53 5.55 4.69 -5.09
N GLY A 54 4.66 5.65 -4.84
CA GLY A 54 3.70 5.57 -3.74
C GLY A 54 2.70 4.42 -3.90
N ALA A 55 2.25 4.16 -5.13
CA ALA A 55 1.40 3.01 -5.44
C ALA A 55 2.20 1.69 -5.39
N ALA A 56 3.40 1.65 -5.95
CA ALA A 56 4.26 0.45 -5.98
C ALA A 56 4.70 0.02 -4.57
N ASN A 57 5.13 0.96 -3.72
CA ASN A 57 5.51 0.65 -2.34
C ASN A 57 4.33 0.18 -1.49
N SER A 58 3.13 0.63 -1.80
CA SER A 58 1.90 0.09 -1.20
C SER A 58 1.67 -1.37 -1.59
N GLY A 59 2.06 -1.77 -2.80
CA GLY A 59 1.94 -3.13 -3.32
C GLY A 59 3.06 -4.07 -2.88
N ASN A 60 4.31 -3.61 -2.85
CA ASN A 60 5.50 -4.45 -2.67
C ASN A 60 5.60 -5.22 -1.35
N LYS A 61 4.78 -4.93 -0.35
CA LYS A 61 4.68 -5.71 0.90
C LYS A 61 3.33 -6.38 1.06
N GLY A 62 2.56 -6.45 -0.04
CA GLY A 62 1.27 -7.13 -0.07
C GLY A 62 1.38 -8.58 0.40
N SER A 63 2.39 -9.32 -0.05
CA SER A 63 2.55 -10.72 0.32
C SER A 63 2.73 -10.95 1.83
N LEU A 64 3.51 -10.10 2.55
CA LEU A 64 3.61 -10.16 4.00
C LEU A 64 2.25 -9.91 4.66
N LEU A 65 1.55 -8.86 4.24
CA LEU A 65 0.23 -8.50 4.77
C LEU A 65 -0.84 -9.52 4.39
N PHE A 66 -0.71 -10.19 3.23
CA PHE A 66 -1.59 -11.29 2.86
C PHE A 66 -1.51 -12.43 3.86
N GLY A 67 -0.31 -12.80 4.29
CA GLY A 67 -0.13 -13.81 5.34
C GLY A 67 -0.68 -13.37 6.68
N LEU A 68 -0.45 -12.11 7.09
CA LEU A 68 -0.99 -11.55 8.35
C LEU A 68 -2.52 -11.55 8.36
N MET A 69 -3.16 -11.25 7.22
CA MET A 69 -4.61 -11.26 7.08
C MET A 69 -5.16 -12.64 6.69
N GLN A 70 -4.32 -13.66 6.74
CA GLN A 70 -4.66 -15.08 6.53
C GLN A 70 -5.27 -15.36 5.14
N TYR A 71 -4.87 -14.57 4.11
CA TYR A 71 -5.23 -14.88 2.73
C TYR A 71 -4.35 -16.01 2.18
N THR A 72 -3.04 -15.94 2.44
CA THR A 72 -2.05 -16.85 1.84
C THR A 72 -1.12 -17.45 2.90
N THR A 73 -0.58 -18.62 2.59
CA THR A 73 0.43 -19.33 3.38
C THR A 73 1.35 -20.14 2.47
N SER A 74 2.48 -20.62 3.00
CA SER A 74 3.35 -21.61 2.35
C SER A 74 3.68 -22.75 3.30
N TYR A 75 4.23 -23.85 2.78
CA TYR A 75 4.64 -24.97 3.63
C TYR A 75 5.98 -24.73 4.35
N ASN A 76 6.78 -23.79 3.89
CA ASN A 76 8.06 -23.40 4.47
C ASN A 76 8.05 -21.94 4.93
N ASP A 77 9.15 -21.50 5.53
CA ASP A 77 9.36 -20.09 5.91
C ASP A 77 9.80 -19.29 4.67
N VAL A 78 8.83 -18.87 3.87
CA VAL A 78 9.06 -18.02 2.69
C VAL A 78 8.83 -16.57 3.09
N GLU A 79 9.85 -15.74 2.87
CA GLU A 79 9.75 -14.29 3.06
C GLU A 79 8.62 -13.73 2.17
N GLY A 80 7.82 -12.87 2.75
CA GLY A 80 6.72 -12.20 2.05
C GLY A 80 5.34 -12.83 2.23
N PHE A 81 5.21 -14.10 2.65
CA PHE A 81 3.89 -14.68 2.90
C PHE A 81 3.28 -14.30 4.25
N GLY A 82 4.09 -13.95 5.25
CA GLY A 82 3.64 -13.38 6.54
C GLY A 82 2.90 -14.33 7.48
N SER A 83 2.49 -15.52 7.04
CA SER A 83 1.62 -16.42 7.81
C SER A 83 2.34 -17.16 8.93
N LYS A 84 3.66 -17.22 8.91
CA LYS A 84 4.46 -17.98 9.90
C LYS A 84 4.98 -17.11 11.05
N TYR A 85 5.03 -15.79 10.89
CA TYR A 85 5.56 -14.81 11.87
C TYR A 85 6.99 -15.11 12.33
N THR A 86 7.84 -15.60 11.42
CA THR A 86 9.22 -16.00 11.70
C THR A 86 10.17 -14.80 11.67
N ALA A 87 11.43 -14.98 12.06
CA ALA A 87 12.43 -13.92 12.11
C ALA A 87 12.73 -13.30 10.72
N SER A 88 12.70 -14.10 9.64
CA SER A 88 12.88 -13.58 8.28
C SER A 88 11.75 -12.64 7.88
N GLN A 89 10.50 -12.97 8.22
CA GLN A 89 9.34 -12.12 7.99
C GLN A 89 9.37 -10.85 8.84
N VAL A 90 9.84 -10.94 10.08
CA VAL A 90 10.06 -9.79 10.97
C VAL A 90 11.05 -8.81 10.34
N ASN A 91 12.19 -9.30 9.85
CA ASN A 91 13.21 -8.46 9.21
C ASN A 91 12.68 -7.76 7.95
N ALA A 92 11.75 -8.36 7.22
CA ALA A 92 11.12 -7.74 6.05
C ALA A 92 10.27 -6.50 6.39
N THR A 93 9.84 -6.34 7.64
CA THR A 93 8.97 -5.22 8.05
C THR A 93 9.63 -3.85 7.88
N GLY A 94 10.94 -3.73 8.06
CA GLY A 94 11.69 -2.46 7.89
C GLY A 94 11.76 -1.94 6.45
N GLY A 95 11.54 -2.81 5.46
CA GLY A 95 11.77 -2.45 4.05
C GLY A 95 10.81 -1.38 3.50
N VAL A 96 9.56 -1.31 4.00
CA VAL A 96 8.61 -0.26 3.58
C VAL A 96 9.13 1.12 3.99
N PHE A 97 9.60 1.24 5.24
CA PHE A 97 10.18 2.48 5.75
C PHE A 97 11.39 2.90 4.92
N THR A 98 12.38 2.00 4.78
CA THR A 98 13.64 2.27 4.08
C THR A 98 13.42 2.69 2.62
N ASN A 99 12.44 2.11 1.95
CA ASN A 99 12.17 2.42 0.54
C ASN A 99 11.33 3.69 0.37
N SER A 100 10.48 4.05 1.34
CA SER A 100 9.52 5.14 1.17
C SER A 100 10.17 6.53 1.18
N TYR A 101 11.16 6.76 2.05
CA TYR A 101 11.76 8.08 2.22
C TYR A 101 12.59 8.54 1.02
N PRO A 102 13.49 7.74 0.42
CA PRO A 102 14.27 8.16 -0.74
C PRO A 102 13.45 8.22 -2.03
N THR A 103 12.27 7.62 -2.07
CA THR A 103 11.39 7.60 -3.25
C THR A 103 10.20 8.54 -3.07
N GLN A 104 8.97 8.03 -2.96
CA GLN A 104 7.74 8.83 -3.02
C GLN A 104 7.67 9.98 -2.01
N ILE A 105 8.31 9.87 -0.83
CA ILE A 105 8.29 10.95 0.17
C ILE A 105 9.17 12.12 -0.29
N ASN A 106 10.39 11.82 -0.74
CA ASN A 106 11.28 12.84 -1.28
C ASN A 106 10.73 13.45 -2.57
N GLU A 107 10.26 12.63 -3.49
CA GLU A 107 9.72 13.05 -4.78
C GLU A 107 8.51 13.99 -4.62
N ILE A 108 7.53 13.61 -3.78
CA ILE A 108 6.35 14.48 -3.57
C ILE A 108 6.71 15.75 -2.81
N GLY A 109 7.71 15.72 -1.95
CA GLY A 109 8.27 16.89 -1.29
C GLY A 109 8.85 17.90 -2.31
N GLU A 110 9.63 17.43 -3.29
CA GLU A 110 10.17 18.27 -4.35
C GLU A 110 9.07 18.85 -5.26
N VAL A 111 8.02 18.06 -5.57
CA VAL A 111 6.85 18.59 -6.31
C VAL A 111 6.18 19.72 -5.54
N ILE A 112 5.88 19.50 -4.25
CA ILE A 112 5.24 20.50 -3.38
C ILE A 112 6.07 21.78 -3.35
N LYS A 113 7.38 21.67 -3.14
CA LYS A 113 8.30 22.81 -3.12
C LYS A 113 8.27 23.60 -4.44
N ALA A 114 8.20 22.92 -5.58
CA ALA A 114 8.21 23.55 -6.91
C ALA A 114 6.91 24.29 -7.26
N VAL A 115 5.79 23.98 -6.56
CA VAL A 115 4.47 24.55 -6.91
C VAL A 115 3.84 25.41 -5.83
N LYS A 116 4.27 25.32 -4.56
CA LYS A 116 3.59 25.91 -3.39
C LYS A 116 3.47 27.43 -3.42
N ASP A 117 4.45 28.13 -3.99
CA ASP A 117 4.55 29.58 -3.96
C ASP A 117 4.04 30.23 -5.28
N ASP A 118 3.53 29.43 -6.22
CA ASP A 118 2.96 29.88 -7.49
C ASP A 118 1.42 29.86 -7.44
N PRO A 119 0.75 31.03 -7.33
CA PRO A 119 -0.70 31.09 -7.24
C PRO A 119 -1.43 30.56 -8.48
N THR A 120 -0.75 30.41 -9.61
CA THR A 120 -1.33 29.80 -10.82
C THR A 120 -1.38 28.29 -10.75
N LYS A 121 -0.63 27.65 -9.82
CA LYS A 121 -0.51 26.20 -9.66
C LYS A 121 -1.32 25.65 -8.48
N VAL A 122 -2.37 26.33 -8.06
CA VAL A 122 -3.17 25.94 -6.89
C VAL A 122 -3.68 24.49 -6.96
N ASN A 123 -4.14 24.03 -8.13
CA ASN A 123 -4.59 22.65 -8.33
C ASN A 123 -3.44 21.64 -8.24
N GLN A 124 -2.29 21.95 -8.86
CA GLN A 124 -1.10 21.10 -8.76
C GLN A 124 -0.62 20.97 -7.31
N TYR A 125 -0.59 22.07 -6.58
CA TYR A 125 -0.24 22.08 -5.17
C TYR A 125 -1.19 21.24 -4.32
N ALA A 126 -2.50 21.39 -4.53
CA ALA A 126 -3.51 20.60 -3.83
C ALA A 126 -3.41 19.10 -4.15
N MET A 127 -3.25 18.71 -5.41
CA MET A 127 -3.06 17.32 -5.83
C MET A 127 -1.81 16.70 -5.18
N ALA A 128 -0.70 17.42 -5.15
CA ALA A 128 0.55 16.96 -4.53
C ALA A 128 0.39 16.75 -3.01
N ARG A 129 -0.31 17.65 -2.32
CA ARG A 129 -0.60 17.51 -0.87
C ARG A 129 -1.51 16.33 -0.57
N ILE A 130 -2.55 16.08 -1.37
CA ILE A 130 -3.42 14.91 -1.24
C ILE A 130 -2.59 13.62 -1.39
N TRP A 131 -1.71 13.57 -2.38
CA TRP A 131 -0.85 12.40 -2.57
C TRP A 131 0.17 12.23 -1.44
N ARG A 132 0.74 13.32 -0.92
CA ARG A 132 1.58 13.28 0.27
C ARG A 132 0.85 12.64 1.45
N VAL A 133 -0.39 13.02 1.69
CA VAL A 133 -1.22 12.41 2.74
C VAL A 133 -1.43 10.91 2.49
N TYR A 134 -1.74 10.51 1.25
CA TYR A 134 -1.86 9.09 0.91
C TYR A 134 -0.60 8.30 1.28
N CYS A 135 0.58 8.78 0.88
CA CYS A 135 1.85 8.11 1.15
C CYS A 135 2.15 8.02 2.67
N PHE A 136 2.02 9.13 3.39
CA PHE A 136 2.31 9.16 4.82
C PHE A 136 1.29 8.40 5.66
N SER A 137 0.01 8.38 5.28
CA SER A 137 -1.00 7.62 5.99
C SER A 137 -0.69 6.12 5.97
N ARG A 138 -0.29 5.59 4.80
CA ARG A 138 0.11 4.19 4.69
C ARG A 138 1.37 3.88 5.51
N LEU A 139 2.31 4.81 5.59
CA LEU A 139 3.54 4.63 6.36
C LEU A 139 3.28 4.70 7.87
N THR A 140 2.63 5.75 8.35
CA THR A 140 2.35 5.88 9.79
C THR A 140 1.43 4.79 10.32
N ASP A 141 0.50 4.28 9.49
CA ASP A 141 -0.37 3.15 9.86
C ASP A 141 0.42 1.87 10.14
N LEU A 142 1.57 1.67 9.50
CA LEU A 142 2.43 0.51 9.76
C LEU A 142 3.34 0.69 10.97
N TYR A 143 3.89 1.89 11.18
CA TYR A 143 4.98 2.13 12.14
C TYR A 143 4.58 2.96 13.37
N GLY A 144 3.47 3.70 13.31
CA GLY A 144 3.10 4.68 14.34
C GLY A 144 3.82 6.01 14.13
N ASP A 145 4.61 6.44 15.12
CA ASP A 145 5.43 7.65 15.02
C ASP A 145 6.49 7.51 13.92
N ILE A 146 6.63 8.50 13.06
CA ILE A 146 7.58 8.47 11.92
C ILE A 146 8.13 9.87 11.65
N PRO A 147 9.27 10.02 10.97
CA PRO A 147 9.66 11.29 10.39
C PRO A 147 8.58 11.81 9.43
N TYR A 148 7.99 12.97 9.75
CA TYR A 148 6.89 13.54 8.97
C TYR A 148 7.12 15.00 8.61
N SER A 149 7.26 15.88 9.60
CA SER A 149 7.40 17.33 9.38
C SER A 149 8.76 17.73 8.79
N GLU A 150 9.80 16.96 9.08
CA GLU A 150 11.17 17.17 8.58
C GLU A 150 11.58 16.18 7.48
N ALA A 151 10.67 15.30 7.07
CA ALA A 151 10.93 14.31 6.04
C ALA A 151 11.24 14.94 4.67
N GLY A 152 12.21 14.38 3.93
CA GLY A 152 12.60 14.86 2.60
C GLY A 152 13.38 16.18 2.60
N GLN A 153 13.85 16.66 3.75
CA GLN A 153 14.54 17.96 3.86
C GLN A 153 16.09 17.84 3.90
N GLY A 154 16.64 16.67 3.64
CA GLY A 154 18.08 16.43 3.66
C GLY A 154 18.85 17.34 2.71
N TYR A 155 18.46 17.41 1.44
CA TYR A 155 19.12 18.26 0.44
C TYR A 155 18.84 19.75 0.60
N ASN A 156 17.67 20.12 1.11
CA ASN A 156 17.24 21.51 1.18
C ASN A 156 17.66 22.22 2.45
N LEU A 157 17.60 21.53 3.59
CA LEU A 157 17.88 22.08 4.91
C LEU A 157 18.97 21.32 5.66
N SER A 158 19.64 20.36 5.02
CA SER A 158 20.68 19.50 5.62
C SER A 158 20.17 18.72 6.85
N ILE A 159 18.88 18.36 6.87
CA ILE A 159 18.27 17.57 7.95
C ILE A 159 18.41 16.10 7.58
N PHE A 160 19.51 15.48 8.04
CA PHE A 160 19.80 14.05 7.80
C PHE A 160 19.34 13.13 8.95
N GLN A 161 18.98 13.70 10.09
CA GLN A 161 18.43 13.01 11.25
C GLN A 161 17.07 13.62 11.63
N PRO A 162 16.04 13.45 10.80
CA PRO A 162 14.75 14.07 11.03
C PRO A 162 14.11 13.55 12.33
N LYS A 163 13.40 14.41 13.03
CA LYS A 163 12.63 14.01 14.21
C LYS A 163 11.45 13.12 13.80
N TYR A 164 11.08 12.24 14.73
CA TYR A 164 9.84 11.46 14.61
C TYR A 164 8.68 12.25 15.23
N ASP A 165 7.68 12.54 14.43
CA ASP A 165 6.47 13.18 14.90
C ASP A 165 5.52 12.13 15.52
N ALA A 166 4.79 12.51 16.55
CA ALA A 166 3.79 11.64 17.15
C ALA A 166 2.66 11.33 16.16
N GLN A 167 2.21 10.07 16.07
CA GLN A 167 1.16 9.66 15.14
C GLN A 167 -0.12 10.50 15.30
N SER A 168 -0.47 10.91 16.54
CA SER A 168 -1.61 11.78 16.78
C SER A 168 -1.47 13.15 16.10
N ALA A 169 -0.27 13.75 16.12
CA ALA A 169 0.01 15.01 15.46
C ALA A 169 0.01 14.84 13.92
N ILE A 170 0.57 13.74 13.42
CA ILE A 170 0.56 13.40 11.99
C ILE A 170 -0.88 13.29 11.47
N TYR A 171 -1.75 12.58 12.18
CA TYR A 171 -3.17 12.45 11.80
C TYR A 171 -3.91 13.79 11.82
N ALA A 172 -3.67 14.60 12.84
CA ALA A 172 -4.28 15.94 12.92
C ALA A 172 -3.85 16.84 11.75
N ASP A 173 -2.60 16.77 11.33
CA ASP A 173 -2.09 17.52 10.18
C ASP A 173 -2.64 16.96 8.86
N MET A 174 -2.56 15.64 8.64
CA MET A 174 -3.07 15.00 7.42
C MET A 174 -4.55 15.33 7.15
N LEU A 175 -5.39 15.32 8.16
CA LEU A 175 -6.81 15.63 8.02
C LEU A 175 -7.05 17.11 7.65
N LYS A 176 -6.28 18.03 8.22
CA LYS A 176 -6.30 19.46 7.84
C LYS A 176 -5.77 19.68 6.43
N GLU A 177 -4.71 18.96 6.05
CA GLU A 177 -4.14 19.01 4.70
C GLU A 177 -5.16 18.56 3.64
N LEU A 178 -5.92 17.49 3.92
CA LEU A 178 -6.98 17.01 3.02
C LEU A 178 -8.11 18.03 2.89
N GLU A 179 -8.58 18.62 3.99
CA GLU A 179 -9.63 19.65 3.99
C GLU A 179 -9.19 20.88 3.19
N ALA A 180 -7.99 21.40 3.48
CA ALA A 180 -7.45 22.56 2.80
C ALA A 180 -7.22 22.30 1.30
N SER A 181 -6.69 21.12 0.95
CA SER A 181 -6.46 20.75 -0.45
C SER A 181 -7.77 20.56 -1.21
N ALA A 182 -8.75 19.84 -0.63
CA ALA A 182 -10.07 19.67 -1.25
C ALA A 182 -10.79 21.01 -1.46
N THR A 183 -10.64 21.95 -0.53
CA THR A 183 -11.21 23.30 -0.64
C THR A 183 -10.53 24.12 -1.72
N ALA A 184 -9.21 24.03 -1.84
CA ALA A 184 -8.42 24.77 -2.83
C ALA A 184 -8.64 24.29 -4.28
N LEU A 185 -8.97 23.01 -4.47
CA LEU A 185 -9.24 22.45 -5.79
C LEU A 185 -10.42 23.15 -6.47
N THR A 186 -10.17 23.73 -7.65
CA THR A 186 -11.19 24.49 -8.40
C THR A 186 -11.09 24.23 -9.91
N THR A 187 -12.25 24.08 -10.56
CA THR A 187 -12.35 23.89 -12.01
C THR A 187 -12.13 25.18 -12.80
N SER A 188 -12.16 26.34 -12.15
CA SER A 188 -11.83 27.64 -12.78
C SER A 188 -10.33 27.80 -13.06
N ASN A 189 -9.48 27.04 -12.40
CA ASN A 189 -8.05 26.99 -12.68
C ASN A 189 -7.73 25.73 -13.50
N THR A 190 -7.17 25.90 -14.69
CA THR A 190 -6.86 24.80 -15.62
C THR A 190 -5.45 24.24 -15.45
N SER A 191 -4.62 24.85 -14.58
CA SER A 191 -3.25 24.40 -14.34
C SER A 191 -3.23 23.13 -13.48
N THR A 192 -3.12 21.98 -14.13
CA THR A 192 -3.03 20.64 -13.51
C THR A 192 -1.79 19.91 -14.03
N PHE A 193 -1.57 18.67 -13.59
CA PHE A 193 -0.50 17.82 -14.14
C PHE A 193 -0.89 17.13 -15.46
N GLY A 194 -2.14 17.23 -15.91
CA GLY A 194 -2.62 16.61 -17.14
C GLY A 194 -2.28 15.13 -17.23
N ASN A 195 -1.74 14.67 -18.35
CA ASN A 195 -1.38 13.26 -18.57
C ASN A 195 -0.25 12.75 -17.65
N SER A 196 0.49 13.63 -16.97
CA SER A 196 1.47 13.23 -15.95
C SER A 196 0.82 12.83 -14.62
N ASP A 197 -0.48 13.09 -14.45
CA ASP A 197 -1.28 12.53 -13.39
C ASP A 197 -1.78 11.12 -13.80
N LEU A 198 -1.12 10.09 -13.28
CA LEU A 198 -1.38 8.69 -13.62
C LEU A 198 -2.69 8.14 -13.01
N ILE A 199 -3.35 8.91 -12.13
CA ILE A 199 -4.58 8.47 -11.45
C ILE A 199 -5.81 9.04 -12.17
N TYR A 200 -5.86 10.36 -12.39
CA TYR A 200 -7.05 11.05 -12.86
C TYR A 200 -6.81 11.99 -14.06
N GLN A 201 -5.59 11.99 -14.61
CA GLN A 201 -5.21 12.84 -15.76
C GLN A 201 -5.54 14.32 -15.54
N GLY A 202 -5.33 14.81 -14.33
CA GLY A 202 -5.58 16.20 -13.95
C GLY A 202 -7.04 16.54 -13.65
N ASN A 203 -7.94 15.54 -13.52
CA ASN A 203 -9.35 15.80 -13.22
C ASN A 203 -9.53 16.29 -11.78
N VAL A 204 -9.73 17.58 -11.61
CA VAL A 204 -9.89 18.28 -10.33
C VAL A 204 -11.03 17.73 -9.49
N THR A 205 -12.18 17.44 -10.11
CA THR A 205 -13.36 16.95 -9.40
C THR A 205 -13.12 15.56 -8.80
N LYS A 206 -12.42 14.67 -9.51
CA LYS A 206 -12.07 13.34 -9.00
C LYS A 206 -11.02 13.41 -7.89
N TRP A 207 -10.02 14.30 -8.01
CA TRP A 207 -9.07 14.54 -6.93
C TRP A 207 -9.74 15.05 -5.66
N LYS A 208 -10.74 15.93 -5.80
CA LYS A 208 -11.54 16.42 -4.67
C LYS A 208 -12.31 15.30 -3.96
N LYS A 209 -12.96 14.41 -4.72
CA LYS A 209 -13.63 13.22 -4.19
C LYS A 209 -12.63 12.26 -3.51
N PHE A 210 -11.44 12.07 -4.08
CA PHE A 210 -10.40 11.26 -3.47
C PHE A 210 -9.91 11.84 -2.15
N ALA A 211 -9.71 13.16 -2.06
CA ALA A 211 -9.35 13.83 -0.81
C ALA A 211 -10.39 13.59 0.30
N TYR A 212 -11.67 13.77 0.00
CA TYR A 212 -12.74 13.50 0.97
C TYR A 212 -12.87 12.01 1.31
N SER A 213 -12.59 11.12 0.37
CA SER A 213 -12.58 9.68 0.64
C SER A 213 -11.42 9.28 1.56
N LEU A 214 -10.24 9.86 1.37
CA LEU A 214 -9.12 9.70 2.32
C LEU A 214 -9.46 10.29 3.69
N MET A 215 -10.13 11.45 3.72
CA MET A 215 -10.60 12.05 4.98
C MET A 215 -11.60 11.15 5.71
N LEU A 216 -12.52 10.49 4.99
CA LEU A 216 -13.42 9.49 5.55
C LEU A 216 -12.64 8.31 6.15
N ARG A 217 -11.69 7.72 5.40
CA ARG A 217 -10.82 6.63 5.85
C ARG A 217 -10.06 7.01 7.12
N LEU A 218 -9.36 8.14 7.11
CA LEU A 218 -8.54 8.59 8.23
C LEU A 218 -9.38 9.05 9.43
N GLY A 219 -10.53 9.67 9.18
CA GLY A 219 -11.50 10.04 10.23
C GLY A 219 -11.99 8.79 10.98
N MET A 220 -12.31 7.72 10.26
CA MET A 220 -12.74 6.45 10.87
C MET A 220 -11.63 5.78 11.70
N ARG A 221 -10.34 6.01 11.43
CA ARG A 221 -9.24 5.52 12.28
C ARG A 221 -9.30 6.08 13.70
N LEU A 222 -9.84 7.26 13.89
CA LEU A 222 -9.88 7.95 15.19
C LEU A 222 -10.95 7.41 16.16
N THR A 223 -11.83 6.51 15.70
CA THR A 223 -13.04 6.08 16.43
C THR A 223 -12.77 5.54 17.83
N LYS A 224 -11.58 4.97 18.13
CA LYS A 224 -11.21 4.46 19.44
C LYS A 224 -10.52 5.50 20.33
N VAL A 225 -9.80 6.46 19.73
CA VAL A 225 -8.91 7.36 20.48
C VAL A 225 -9.50 8.76 20.61
N ASP A 226 -10.33 9.18 19.66
CA ASP A 226 -11.00 10.50 19.68
C ASP A 226 -12.30 10.42 18.85
N ALA A 227 -13.36 9.92 19.47
CA ALA A 227 -14.64 9.73 18.81
C ALA A 227 -15.28 11.05 18.33
N ALA A 228 -15.05 12.16 19.06
CA ALA A 228 -15.58 13.47 18.66
C ALA A 228 -14.90 14.01 17.40
N SER A 229 -13.57 13.95 17.35
CA SER A 229 -12.83 14.29 16.12
C SER A 229 -13.17 13.34 14.98
N ALA A 230 -13.31 12.02 15.24
CA ALA A 230 -13.74 11.05 14.23
C ALA A 230 -15.07 11.46 13.59
N GLN A 231 -16.10 11.74 14.42
CA GLN A 231 -17.40 12.20 13.94
C GLN A 231 -17.29 13.47 13.10
N SER A 232 -16.57 14.47 13.59
CA SER A 232 -16.39 15.75 12.89
C SER A 232 -15.78 15.56 11.50
N TRP A 233 -14.65 14.82 11.40
CA TRP A 233 -13.98 14.60 10.12
C TRP A 233 -14.77 13.72 9.16
N VAL A 234 -15.42 12.66 9.66
CA VAL A 234 -16.30 11.79 8.87
C VAL A 234 -17.48 12.59 8.30
N THR A 235 -18.14 13.42 9.11
CA THR A 235 -19.25 14.25 8.64
C THR A 235 -18.82 15.27 7.58
N LYS A 236 -17.65 15.91 7.77
CA LYS A 236 -17.07 16.80 6.75
C LYS A 236 -16.75 16.06 5.45
N ALA A 237 -16.16 14.87 5.54
CA ALA A 237 -15.84 14.05 4.38
C ALA A 237 -17.10 13.69 3.56
N ILE A 238 -18.16 13.28 4.25
CA ILE A 238 -19.45 12.96 3.63
C ILE A 238 -20.05 14.19 2.94
N ALA A 239 -20.07 15.33 3.62
CA ALA A 239 -20.60 16.58 3.06
C ALA A 239 -19.80 17.07 1.85
N GLY A 240 -18.48 16.81 1.81
CA GLY A 240 -17.61 17.16 0.70
C GLY A 240 -17.75 16.28 -0.54
N GLY A 241 -18.34 15.10 -0.40
CA GLY A 241 -18.58 14.13 -1.47
C GLY A 241 -17.43 13.14 -1.65
N VAL A 242 -17.67 11.91 -1.20
CA VAL A 242 -16.73 10.79 -1.32
C VAL A 242 -16.95 10.02 -2.64
N ILE A 243 -16.03 9.11 -2.97
CA ILE A 243 -16.13 8.23 -4.16
C ILE A 243 -17.33 7.29 -3.99
N ARG A 244 -18.34 7.42 -4.85
CA ARG A 244 -19.55 6.59 -4.90
C ARG A 244 -19.83 6.04 -6.30
N ASP A 245 -19.08 6.47 -7.31
CA ASP A 245 -19.18 6.04 -8.69
C ASP A 245 -17.90 5.30 -9.11
N TYR A 246 -18.05 4.25 -9.93
CA TYR A 246 -16.94 3.49 -10.48
C TYR A 246 -16.01 4.35 -11.36
N ALA A 247 -16.55 5.37 -12.03
CA ALA A 247 -15.77 6.31 -12.82
C ALA A 247 -14.82 7.17 -11.95
N ASP A 248 -15.07 7.28 -10.66
CA ASP A 248 -14.30 8.09 -9.72
C ASP A 248 -13.27 7.27 -8.89
N ILE A 249 -13.27 5.93 -9.03
CA ILE A 249 -12.31 5.06 -8.34
C ILE A 249 -10.89 5.57 -8.55
N ALA A 250 -10.17 5.75 -7.44
CA ALA A 250 -8.74 6.05 -7.50
C ALA A 250 -7.98 4.79 -7.89
N LYS A 251 -7.40 4.78 -9.08
CA LYS A 251 -6.68 3.62 -9.61
C LYS A 251 -5.48 4.03 -10.44
N MET A 252 -4.47 3.18 -10.44
CA MET A 252 -3.33 3.29 -11.35
C MET A 252 -3.37 2.16 -12.37
N SER A 253 -3.19 2.49 -13.65
CA SER A 253 -3.21 1.53 -14.76
C SER A 253 -1.81 1.00 -15.04
N TYR A 254 -1.72 -0.26 -15.45
CA TYR A 254 -0.50 -0.98 -15.78
C TYR A 254 -0.61 -1.67 -17.15
N THR A 255 0.49 -2.24 -17.65
CA THR A 255 0.54 -2.93 -18.94
C THR A 255 1.19 -4.31 -18.79
N SER A 256 0.83 -5.25 -19.67
CA SER A 256 1.45 -6.59 -19.70
C SER A 256 2.81 -6.59 -20.39
N GLY A 257 3.05 -5.63 -21.28
CA GLY A 257 4.29 -5.51 -22.04
C GLY A 257 5.36 -4.65 -21.38
N GLY A 258 6.56 -4.64 -21.93
CA GLY A 258 7.67 -3.81 -21.50
C GLY A 258 8.36 -4.29 -20.22
N GLN A 259 8.97 -3.35 -19.50
CA GLN A 259 9.72 -3.64 -18.28
C GLN A 259 8.80 -3.99 -17.10
N ASN A 260 9.36 -4.65 -16.08
CA ASN A 260 8.61 -5.06 -14.88
C ASN A 260 7.99 -3.88 -14.12
N ILE A 261 8.61 -2.71 -14.19
CA ILE A 261 8.08 -1.45 -13.64
C ILE A 261 6.70 -1.08 -14.22
N ASN A 262 6.36 -1.53 -15.42
CA ASN A 262 5.07 -1.25 -16.05
C ASN A 262 3.96 -2.23 -15.65
N LYS A 263 4.26 -3.19 -14.78
CA LYS A 263 3.33 -4.23 -14.32
C LYS A 263 2.73 -3.88 -12.97
N ASN A 264 1.52 -4.37 -12.73
CA ASN A 264 0.88 -4.26 -11.41
C ASN A 264 1.81 -4.84 -10.33
N PRO A 265 2.22 -4.05 -9.32
CA PRO A 265 3.24 -4.46 -8.36
C PRO A 265 2.82 -5.65 -7.49
N ILE A 266 1.53 -5.76 -7.16
CA ILE A 266 1.01 -6.89 -6.36
C ILE A 266 1.04 -8.17 -7.21
N ALA A 267 0.45 -8.12 -8.40
CA ALA A 267 0.39 -9.28 -9.30
C ALA A 267 1.80 -9.73 -9.70
N TRP A 268 2.69 -8.77 -10.01
CA TRP A 268 4.08 -9.07 -10.36
C TRP A 268 4.86 -9.69 -9.20
N GLN A 269 4.70 -9.18 -7.99
CA GLN A 269 5.35 -9.74 -6.80
C GLN A 269 4.87 -11.18 -6.55
N LEU A 270 3.56 -11.41 -6.56
CA LEU A 270 3.00 -12.75 -6.36
C LEU A 270 3.49 -13.75 -7.42
N LEU A 271 3.61 -13.34 -8.68
CA LEU A 271 4.20 -14.16 -9.73
C LEU A 271 5.67 -14.50 -9.46
N ASN A 272 6.46 -13.52 -8.98
CA ASN A 272 7.86 -13.74 -8.63
C ASN A 272 8.04 -14.62 -7.39
N ASP A 273 7.07 -14.60 -6.47
CA ASP A 273 7.02 -15.48 -5.31
C ASP A 273 6.56 -16.91 -5.68
N ASN A 274 6.63 -17.26 -6.95
CA ASN A 274 6.35 -18.58 -7.51
C ASN A 274 4.91 -19.10 -7.30
N TYR A 275 3.91 -18.22 -7.37
CA TYR A 275 2.52 -18.69 -7.41
C TYR A 275 2.17 -19.39 -8.72
N LEU A 276 2.78 -18.95 -9.82
CA LEU A 276 2.61 -19.56 -11.13
C LEU A 276 3.93 -19.64 -11.88
N ARG A 277 4.21 -20.79 -12.48
CA ARG A 277 5.31 -20.92 -13.42
C ARG A 277 4.95 -20.26 -14.75
N ALA A 278 5.97 -19.74 -15.44
CA ALA A 278 5.79 -19.06 -16.73
C ALA A 278 5.15 -19.94 -17.82
N ASP A 279 5.25 -21.27 -17.67
CA ASP A 279 4.66 -22.27 -18.56
C ASP A 279 3.18 -22.60 -18.25
N GLY A 280 2.57 -21.93 -17.26
CA GLY A 280 1.21 -22.20 -16.85
C GLY A 280 1.02 -23.49 -16.03
N ILE A 281 2.10 -24.19 -15.70
CA ILE A 281 2.06 -25.36 -14.83
C ILE A 281 1.98 -24.86 -13.38
N ASN A 282 1.20 -25.54 -12.55
CA ASN A 282 0.99 -25.16 -11.17
C ASN A 282 2.31 -24.99 -10.41
N ASN A 283 2.27 -24.03 -9.50
CA ASN A 283 3.37 -23.75 -8.61
C ASN A 283 3.69 -24.97 -7.73
N THR A 284 4.94 -25.40 -7.73
CA THR A 284 5.41 -26.53 -6.93
C THR A 284 6.10 -26.12 -5.63
N GLU A 285 6.34 -24.82 -5.40
CA GLU A 285 7.15 -24.33 -4.26
C GLU A 285 6.60 -23.10 -3.56
N GLY A 286 5.68 -22.39 -4.16
CA GLY A 286 5.18 -21.11 -3.64
C GLY A 286 4.09 -21.22 -2.60
N GLY A 287 3.40 -20.11 -2.41
CA GLY A 287 2.28 -20.04 -1.51
C GLY A 287 0.99 -20.62 -2.08
N LYS A 288 0.06 -20.82 -1.21
CA LYS A 288 -1.32 -21.19 -1.49
C LYS A 288 -2.26 -20.28 -0.73
N TYR A 289 -3.52 -20.21 -1.13
CA TYR A 289 -4.52 -19.62 -0.26
C TYR A 289 -4.63 -20.40 1.05
N GLN A 290 -4.79 -19.66 2.14
CA GLN A 290 -4.96 -20.26 3.47
C GLN A 290 -6.36 -20.85 3.61
N ASP A 291 -6.45 -21.94 4.39
CA ASP A 291 -7.71 -22.68 4.62
C ASP A 291 -8.80 -21.78 5.22
N VAL A 292 -8.46 -20.88 6.15
CA VAL A 292 -9.43 -19.96 6.75
C VAL A 292 -10.10 -19.06 5.69
N PHE A 293 -9.36 -18.61 4.69
CA PHE A 293 -9.91 -17.77 3.62
C PHE A 293 -10.81 -18.57 2.68
N ILE A 294 -10.30 -19.68 2.14
CA ILE A 294 -11.10 -20.53 1.22
C ILE A 294 -12.34 -21.09 1.91
N ASN A 295 -12.21 -21.56 3.16
CA ASN A 295 -13.34 -22.11 3.91
C ASN A 295 -14.39 -21.03 4.21
N SER A 296 -13.98 -19.79 4.49
CA SER A 296 -14.90 -18.68 4.66
C SER A 296 -15.71 -18.41 3.38
N LEU A 297 -15.04 -18.35 2.21
CA LEU A 297 -15.73 -18.16 0.93
C LEU A 297 -16.70 -19.30 0.63
N LYS A 298 -16.29 -20.56 0.86
CA LYS A 298 -17.15 -21.75 0.66
C LYS A 298 -18.34 -21.75 1.59
N ALA A 299 -18.13 -21.53 2.89
CA ALA A 299 -19.20 -21.55 3.90
C ALA A 299 -20.29 -20.50 3.65
N ASN A 300 -19.89 -19.37 3.03
CA ASN A 300 -20.82 -18.30 2.68
C ASN A 300 -21.36 -18.41 1.23
N ASN A 301 -21.03 -19.45 0.48
CA ASN A 301 -21.36 -19.55 -0.96
C ASN A 301 -20.94 -18.29 -1.74
N ASP A 302 -19.77 -17.72 -1.41
CA ASP A 302 -19.32 -16.46 -1.96
C ASP A 302 -18.88 -16.60 -3.43
N PRO A 303 -19.56 -15.92 -4.36
CA PRO A 303 -19.26 -16.09 -5.79
C PRO A 303 -17.89 -15.56 -6.19
N ARG A 304 -17.20 -14.80 -5.32
CA ARG A 304 -15.82 -14.38 -5.54
C ARG A 304 -14.84 -15.55 -5.52
N LEU A 305 -15.20 -16.69 -4.93
CA LEU A 305 -14.32 -17.87 -4.89
C LEU A 305 -13.84 -18.30 -6.28
N GLY A 306 -14.74 -18.39 -7.27
CA GLY A 306 -14.40 -18.77 -8.65
C GLY A 306 -13.62 -17.69 -9.41
N VAL A 307 -13.66 -16.43 -8.95
CA VAL A 307 -12.88 -15.32 -9.52
C VAL A 307 -11.48 -15.26 -8.93
N LEU A 308 -11.35 -15.53 -7.63
CA LEU A 308 -10.11 -15.36 -6.89
C LEU A 308 -9.19 -16.57 -7.02
N SER A 309 -9.74 -17.80 -7.08
CA SER A 309 -8.97 -19.02 -6.87
C SER A 309 -9.01 -19.99 -8.01
N VAL A 310 -7.95 -20.80 -8.08
CA VAL A 310 -7.77 -21.88 -9.05
C VAL A 310 -7.02 -23.04 -8.38
N VAL A 311 -7.34 -24.27 -8.81
CA VAL A 311 -6.52 -25.46 -8.61
C VAL A 311 -6.19 -26.07 -9.96
N TYR A 312 -5.10 -26.82 -10.04
CA TYR A 312 -4.72 -27.51 -11.26
C TYR A 312 -5.04 -29.00 -11.15
N VAL A 313 -5.91 -29.46 -12.04
CA VAL A 313 -6.30 -30.88 -12.16
C VAL A 313 -5.68 -31.43 -13.43
N ASN A 314 -4.77 -32.39 -13.31
CA ASN A 314 -4.02 -32.95 -14.45
C ASN A 314 -3.38 -31.86 -15.35
N GLY A 315 -2.80 -30.83 -14.72
CA GLY A 315 -2.17 -29.70 -15.43
C GLY A 315 -3.14 -28.65 -16.00
N THR A 316 -4.44 -28.84 -15.85
CA THR A 316 -5.46 -27.88 -16.31
C THR A 316 -6.00 -27.04 -15.16
N ALA A 317 -6.03 -25.72 -15.35
CA ALA A 317 -6.57 -24.78 -14.37
C ALA A 317 -8.09 -24.96 -14.24
N SER A 318 -8.57 -25.12 -13.00
CA SER A 318 -9.99 -25.21 -12.68
C SER A 318 -10.39 -24.24 -11.60
N SER A 319 -11.41 -23.44 -11.86
CA SER A 319 -12.06 -22.55 -10.89
C SER A 319 -13.38 -23.14 -10.34
N ASP A 320 -13.61 -24.45 -10.49
CA ASP A 320 -14.74 -25.13 -9.87
C ASP A 320 -14.68 -24.95 -8.36
N GLU A 321 -15.70 -24.29 -7.82
CA GLU A 321 -15.77 -23.92 -6.40
C GLU A 321 -15.84 -25.15 -5.47
N SER A 322 -16.36 -26.27 -5.96
CA SER A 322 -16.49 -27.51 -5.18
C SER A 322 -15.15 -28.11 -4.78
N ILE A 323 -14.13 -28.01 -5.67
CA ILE A 323 -12.80 -28.60 -5.48
C ILE A 323 -11.78 -27.62 -4.88
N GLN A 324 -12.14 -26.33 -4.71
CA GLN A 324 -11.22 -25.38 -4.05
C GLN A 324 -10.94 -25.81 -2.62
N LYS A 325 -9.66 -25.77 -2.22
CA LYS A 325 -9.18 -26.22 -0.91
C LYS A 325 -8.04 -25.31 -0.45
N GLY A 326 -8.17 -24.68 0.70
CA GLY A 326 -7.11 -23.88 1.30
C GLY A 326 -6.06 -24.74 2.01
N MET A 327 -4.82 -24.25 2.06
CA MET A 327 -3.72 -24.92 2.74
C MET A 327 -3.68 -24.49 4.22
N PRO A 328 -3.60 -25.43 5.19
CA PRO A 328 -3.43 -25.08 6.59
C PRO A 328 -2.11 -24.33 6.85
N ALA A 329 -2.17 -23.23 7.57
CA ALA A 329 -0.98 -22.46 7.95
C ALA A 329 -0.05 -23.21 8.93
N THR A 330 -0.54 -24.28 9.55
CA THR A 330 0.22 -25.12 10.49
C THR A 330 1.19 -26.09 9.82
N ILE A 331 1.12 -26.28 8.48
CA ILE A 331 2.06 -27.12 7.75
C ILE A 331 3.47 -26.53 7.91
N ASN A 332 4.41 -27.39 8.35
CA ASN A 332 5.73 -26.98 8.81
C ASN A 332 6.85 -27.67 8.02
N GLY A 333 7.54 -26.90 7.18
CA GLY A 333 8.83 -27.23 6.56
C GLY A 333 8.80 -28.35 5.49
N THR A 334 7.87 -29.28 5.58
CA THR A 334 7.75 -30.38 4.63
C THR A 334 6.62 -30.10 3.63
N LYS A 335 6.94 -30.15 2.34
CA LYS A 335 5.96 -30.01 1.28
C LYS A 335 4.94 -31.16 1.35
N PRO A 336 3.64 -30.86 1.48
CA PRO A 336 2.61 -31.90 1.46
C PRO A 336 2.59 -32.67 0.15
N ALA A 337 2.31 -33.96 0.18
CA ALA A 337 2.21 -34.78 -1.02
C ALA A 337 1.09 -34.30 -1.97
N ASP A 338 0.03 -33.73 -1.38
CA ASP A 338 -1.12 -33.14 -2.10
C ASP A 338 -1.00 -31.64 -2.35
N PHE A 339 0.21 -31.05 -2.25
CA PHE A 339 0.45 -29.61 -2.36
C PHE A 339 -0.22 -28.96 -3.59
N VAL A 340 -0.20 -29.66 -4.72
CA VAL A 340 -0.77 -29.14 -5.98
C VAL A 340 -2.30 -29.04 -5.96
N THR A 341 -2.97 -29.68 -5.02
CA THR A 341 -4.42 -29.65 -4.89
C THR A 341 -4.93 -28.46 -4.08
N PHE A 342 -4.04 -27.69 -3.44
CA PHE A 342 -4.43 -26.49 -2.73
C PHE A 342 -4.65 -25.33 -3.69
N SER A 343 -5.68 -24.53 -3.40
CA SER A 343 -6.06 -23.36 -4.17
C SER A 343 -4.97 -22.29 -4.16
N GLU A 344 -4.77 -21.65 -5.29
CA GLU A 344 -3.85 -20.53 -5.45
C GLU A 344 -4.50 -19.35 -6.19
N PRO A 345 -3.89 -18.15 -6.13
CA PRO A 345 -4.40 -16.98 -6.84
C PRO A 345 -4.55 -17.24 -8.34
N LYS A 346 -5.70 -16.87 -8.88
CA LYS A 346 -6.03 -17.12 -10.29
C LYS A 346 -5.26 -16.17 -11.20
N GLN A 347 -4.62 -16.73 -12.25
CA GLN A 347 -3.73 -16.00 -13.15
C GLN A 347 -4.47 -14.91 -13.94
N THR A 348 -5.68 -15.20 -14.39
CA THR A 348 -6.45 -14.30 -15.26
C THR A 348 -7.15 -13.17 -14.51
N THR A 349 -7.07 -13.16 -13.19
CA THR A 349 -7.68 -12.14 -12.32
C THR A 349 -6.67 -11.58 -11.32
N VAL A 350 -6.38 -12.28 -10.24
CA VAL A 350 -5.52 -11.80 -9.14
C VAL A 350 -4.07 -11.58 -9.60
N LEU A 351 -3.54 -12.47 -10.44
CA LEU A 351 -2.17 -12.41 -10.95
C LEU A 351 -2.06 -11.71 -12.32
N LYS A 352 -3.10 -11.02 -12.75
CA LYS A 352 -3.12 -10.28 -14.02
C LYS A 352 -2.23 -9.03 -13.90
N VAL A 353 -1.07 -9.07 -14.54
CA VAL A 353 -0.02 -8.04 -14.40
C VAL A 353 -0.36 -6.69 -15.01
N ASP A 354 -1.34 -6.63 -15.91
CA ASP A 354 -1.88 -5.39 -16.49
C ASP A 354 -3.19 -4.93 -15.81
N ALA A 355 -3.59 -5.61 -14.71
CA ALA A 355 -4.70 -5.16 -13.90
C ALA A 355 -4.42 -3.80 -13.26
N PRO A 356 -5.41 -2.89 -13.17
CA PRO A 356 -5.24 -1.66 -12.41
C PRO A 356 -5.05 -1.96 -10.93
N LEU A 357 -4.20 -1.19 -10.25
CA LEU A 357 -4.13 -1.16 -8.80
C LEU A 357 -5.17 -0.17 -8.27
N LEU A 358 -6.10 -0.66 -7.46
CA LEU A 358 -7.14 0.17 -6.86
C LEU A 358 -6.62 0.77 -5.54
N LEU A 359 -6.65 2.11 -5.43
CA LEU A 359 -6.13 2.87 -4.28
C LEU A 359 -7.23 3.24 -3.29
N PHE A 360 -8.44 3.47 -3.82
CA PHE A 360 -9.66 3.70 -3.05
C PHE A 360 -10.88 3.35 -3.91
N THR A 361 -11.85 2.61 -3.36
CA THR A 361 -12.93 2.00 -4.13
C THR A 361 -14.32 2.43 -3.67
N VAL A 362 -15.32 2.20 -4.53
CA VAL A 362 -16.75 2.37 -4.18
C VAL A 362 -17.14 1.43 -3.04
N ALA A 363 -16.61 0.21 -3.02
CA ALA A 363 -16.85 -0.75 -1.95
C ALA A 363 -16.41 -0.20 -0.59
N GLU A 364 -15.19 0.33 -0.52
CA GLU A 364 -14.65 0.90 0.71
C GLU A 364 -15.48 2.08 1.22
N SER A 365 -15.81 3.04 0.34
CA SER A 365 -16.68 4.16 0.70
C SER A 365 -17.97 3.67 1.36
N ASN A 366 -18.64 2.70 0.73
CA ASN A 366 -19.94 2.24 1.21
C ASN A 366 -19.84 1.50 2.54
N PHE A 367 -18.80 0.69 2.76
CA PHE A 367 -18.60 0.04 4.05
C PHE A 367 -18.29 1.04 5.18
N LEU A 368 -17.47 2.07 4.91
CA LEU A 368 -17.19 3.13 5.88
C LEU A 368 -18.44 3.97 6.16
N LEU A 369 -19.24 4.28 5.14
CA LEU A 369 -20.52 4.98 5.31
C LEU A 369 -21.54 4.12 6.06
N ALA A 370 -21.57 2.80 5.86
CA ALA A 370 -22.43 1.90 6.62
C ALA A 370 -22.08 1.95 8.12
N GLU A 371 -20.79 1.94 8.48
CA GLU A 371 -20.37 2.14 9.87
C GLU A 371 -20.75 3.54 10.38
N ALA A 372 -20.55 4.59 9.57
CA ALA A 372 -20.95 5.95 9.95
C ALA A 372 -22.46 6.04 10.22
N ALA A 373 -23.28 5.35 9.42
CA ALA A 373 -24.73 5.27 9.66
C ALA A 373 -25.07 4.52 10.96
N LEU A 374 -24.39 3.40 11.26
CA LEU A 374 -24.56 2.69 12.54
C LEU A 374 -24.18 3.55 13.75
N ARG A 375 -23.25 4.47 13.59
CA ARG A 375 -22.83 5.43 14.63
C ARG A 375 -23.74 6.64 14.74
N GLY A 376 -24.74 6.79 13.85
CA GLY A 376 -25.60 7.98 13.78
C GLY A 376 -24.92 9.23 13.21
N TRP A 377 -23.80 9.07 12.49
CA TRP A 377 -23.06 10.18 11.87
C TRP A 377 -23.50 10.46 10.43
N TYR A 378 -24.28 9.55 9.85
CA TYR A 378 -24.88 9.66 8.52
C TYR A 378 -26.30 9.11 8.51
N SER A 379 -27.25 9.87 7.95
CA SER A 379 -28.69 9.53 7.98
C SER A 379 -29.38 9.61 6.62
N ALA A 380 -28.69 10.00 5.55
CA ALA A 380 -29.30 10.07 4.23
C ALA A 380 -29.60 8.69 3.62
N GLU A 381 -28.83 7.67 4.04
CA GLU A 381 -29.03 6.27 3.65
C GLU A 381 -28.92 5.36 4.88
N THR A 382 -29.58 4.21 4.85
CA THR A 382 -29.49 3.24 5.95
C THR A 382 -28.19 2.45 5.89
N ALA A 383 -27.72 1.98 7.05
CA ALA A 383 -26.56 1.10 7.12
C ALA A 383 -26.74 -0.17 6.26
N SER A 384 -27.96 -0.71 6.18
CA SER A 384 -28.27 -1.89 5.34
C SER A 384 -28.07 -1.59 3.86
N SER A 385 -28.63 -0.50 3.34
CA SER A 385 -28.49 -0.12 1.92
C SER A 385 -27.03 0.12 1.54
N LEU A 386 -26.28 0.79 2.40
CA LEU A 386 -24.85 1.05 2.20
C LEU A 386 -24.03 -0.23 2.23
N TYR A 387 -24.31 -1.11 3.17
CA TYR A 387 -23.67 -2.42 3.28
C TYR A 387 -23.90 -3.28 2.02
N GLU A 388 -25.15 -3.37 1.55
CA GLU A 388 -25.50 -4.09 0.31
C GLU A 388 -24.79 -3.49 -0.91
N THR A 389 -24.77 -2.14 -1.03
CA THR A 389 -24.06 -1.45 -2.10
C THR A 389 -22.56 -1.73 -2.04
N GLY A 390 -21.99 -1.78 -0.83
CA GLY A 390 -20.59 -2.15 -0.60
C GLY A 390 -20.26 -3.56 -1.10
N ILE A 391 -21.10 -4.56 -0.80
CA ILE A 391 -20.93 -5.95 -1.28
C ILE A 391 -20.99 -5.99 -2.80
N ARG A 392 -22.02 -5.39 -3.41
CA ARG A 392 -22.18 -5.34 -4.86
C ARG A 392 -20.96 -4.71 -5.53
N ALA A 393 -20.51 -3.59 -4.99
CA ALA A 393 -19.32 -2.89 -5.49
C ALA A 393 -18.05 -3.75 -5.37
N ALA A 394 -17.87 -4.46 -4.26
CA ALA A 394 -16.74 -5.36 -4.04
C ALA A 394 -16.70 -6.55 -5.01
N MET A 395 -17.85 -6.96 -5.52
CA MET A 395 -17.95 -8.01 -6.54
C MET A 395 -17.75 -7.46 -7.95
N GLN A 396 -18.42 -6.36 -8.27
CA GLN A 396 -18.37 -5.75 -9.61
C GLN A 396 -17.03 -5.08 -9.94
N GLN A 397 -16.24 -4.67 -8.94
CA GLN A 397 -14.89 -4.13 -9.20
C GLN A 397 -13.96 -5.11 -9.92
N TRP A 398 -14.25 -6.41 -9.91
CA TRP A 398 -13.46 -7.41 -10.64
C TRP A 398 -13.59 -7.26 -12.15
N ASP A 399 -14.66 -6.65 -12.66
CA ASP A 399 -14.77 -6.24 -14.07
C ASP A 399 -13.72 -5.18 -14.43
N LEU A 400 -13.40 -4.25 -13.51
CA LEU A 400 -12.34 -3.27 -13.72
C LEU A 400 -10.94 -3.90 -13.65
N ILE A 401 -10.76 -4.89 -12.78
CA ILE A 401 -9.47 -5.56 -12.56
C ILE A 401 -9.12 -6.48 -13.72
N SER A 402 -10.08 -7.26 -14.22
CA SER A 402 -9.79 -8.36 -15.14
C SER A 402 -10.73 -8.48 -16.34
N GLY A 403 -11.64 -7.53 -16.53
CA GLY A 403 -12.63 -7.59 -17.61
C GLY A 403 -13.54 -8.81 -17.44
N THR A 404 -13.95 -9.40 -18.54
CA THR A 404 -14.92 -10.51 -18.56
C THR A 404 -14.49 -11.74 -17.75
N THR A 405 -13.19 -11.93 -17.49
CA THR A 405 -12.69 -13.06 -16.68
C THR A 405 -12.97 -12.90 -15.19
N GLY A 406 -13.23 -11.67 -14.73
CA GLY A 406 -13.62 -11.33 -13.36
C GLY A 406 -15.12 -11.13 -13.17
N THR A 407 -15.92 -11.18 -14.24
CA THR A 407 -17.35 -10.91 -14.16
C THR A 407 -18.08 -11.99 -13.33
N ILE A 408 -18.78 -11.52 -12.32
CA ILE A 408 -19.70 -12.35 -11.52
C ILE A 408 -21.12 -12.10 -12.03
N ALA A 409 -21.83 -13.17 -12.38
CA ALA A 409 -23.20 -13.06 -12.89
C ALA A 409 -24.10 -12.32 -11.88
N GLN A 410 -24.89 -11.35 -12.35
CA GLN A 410 -25.72 -10.49 -11.51
C GLN A 410 -26.66 -11.30 -10.59
N ALA A 411 -27.24 -12.39 -11.11
CA ALA A 411 -28.09 -13.28 -10.31
C ALA A 411 -27.35 -13.92 -9.11
N ARG A 412 -26.05 -14.22 -9.25
CA ARG A 412 -25.23 -14.73 -8.13
C ARG A 412 -24.95 -13.62 -7.10
N ILE A 413 -24.68 -12.40 -7.56
CA ILE A 413 -24.53 -11.24 -6.69
C ILE A 413 -25.82 -11.00 -5.90
N ASP A 414 -26.97 -11.00 -6.56
CA ASP A 414 -28.28 -10.77 -5.94
C ASP A 414 -28.61 -11.85 -4.90
N SER A 415 -28.36 -13.11 -5.23
CA SER A 415 -28.56 -14.23 -4.31
C SER A 415 -27.65 -14.14 -3.07
N TYR A 416 -26.38 -13.76 -3.27
CA TYR A 416 -25.43 -13.58 -2.16
C TYR A 416 -25.85 -12.42 -1.24
N VAL A 417 -26.20 -11.27 -1.81
CA VAL A 417 -26.63 -10.09 -1.05
C VAL A 417 -27.89 -10.41 -0.24
N ALA A 418 -28.87 -11.07 -0.84
CA ALA A 418 -30.09 -11.46 -0.14
C ALA A 418 -29.82 -12.44 1.02
N ALA A 419 -28.91 -13.40 0.84
CA ALA A 419 -28.53 -14.37 1.88
C ALA A 419 -27.71 -13.74 3.02
N HIS A 420 -27.01 -12.62 2.75
CA HIS A 420 -26.09 -11.96 3.69
C HIS A 420 -26.56 -10.54 4.06
N ALA A 421 -27.86 -10.28 4.06
CA ALA A 421 -28.42 -9.00 4.47
C ALA A 421 -27.94 -8.59 5.88
N LEU A 422 -27.74 -7.28 6.09
CA LEU A 422 -27.34 -6.77 7.39
C LEU A 422 -28.38 -7.10 8.46
N LYS A 423 -27.96 -7.67 9.57
CA LYS A 423 -28.84 -8.07 10.69
C LYS A 423 -29.26 -6.85 11.52
N THR A 424 -30.14 -6.02 10.98
CA THR A 424 -30.53 -4.72 11.55
C THR A 424 -31.18 -4.82 12.94
N SER A 425 -31.75 -6.00 13.31
CA SER A 425 -32.28 -6.26 14.65
C SER A 425 -31.21 -6.65 15.68
N SER A 426 -29.97 -6.89 15.23
CA SER A 426 -28.86 -7.25 16.12
C SER A 426 -28.16 -6.01 16.70
N SER A 427 -27.29 -6.21 17.68
CA SER A 427 -26.49 -5.12 18.25
C SER A 427 -25.58 -4.46 17.21
N VAL A 428 -25.19 -3.21 17.43
CA VAL A 428 -24.23 -2.48 16.59
C VAL A 428 -22.91 -3.27 16.44
N ALA A 429 -22.48 -3.97 17.48
CA ALA A 429 -21.27 -4.79 17.43
C ALA A 429 -21.39 -5.92 16.38
N VAL A 430 -22.51 -6.64 16.36
CA VAL A 430 -22.78 -7.71 15.37
C VAL A 430 -22.87 -7.16 13.96
N GLN A 431 -23.51 -6.00 13.78
CA GLN A 431 -23.59 -5.33 12.48
C GLN A 431 -22.22 -4.85 12.00
N THR A 432 -21.41 -4.33 12.92
CA THR A 432 -20.02 -3.93 12.62
C THR A 432 -19.18 -5.15 12.21
N GLU A 433 -19.31 -6.27 12.90
CA GLU A 433 -18.65 -7.53 12.52
C GLU A 433 -19.03 -7.95 11.10
N GLN A 434 -20.32 -7.92 10.75
CA GLN A 434 -20.76 -8.26 9.40
C GLN A 434 -20.12 -7.34 8.34
N ILE A 435 -20.08 -6.02 8.59
CA ILE A 435 -19.45 -5.06 7.67
C ILE A 435 -17.97 -5.41 7.48
N TYR A 436 -17.21 -5.62 8.55
CA TYR A 436 -15.76 -5.83 8.45
C TYR A 436 -15.37 -7.24 8.01
N ASN A 437 -16.23 -8.23 8.15
CA ASN A 437 -16.08 -9.52 7.47
C ASN A 437 -16.22 -9.35 5.94
N GLN A 438 -17.10 -8.47 5.47
CA GLN A 438 -17.19 -8.14 4.04
C GLN A 438 -16.02 -7.27 3.56
N VAL A 439 -15.52 -6.35 4.38
CA VAL A 439 -14.30 -5.57 4.09
C VAL A 439 -13.11 -6.49 3.86
N TRP A 440 -12.95 -7.55 4.66
CA TRP A 440 -11.86 -8.53 4.51
C TRP A 440 -11.82 -9.14 3.11
N VAL A 441 -12.95 -9.58 2.57
CA VAL A 441 -13.01 -10.14 1.21
C VAL A 441 -13.08 -9.05 0.15
N GLY A 442 -13.77 -7.94 0.45
CA GLY A 442 -14.13 -6.91 -0.53
C GLY A 442 -12.99 -5.97 -0.91
N LEU A 443 -12.03 -5.73 -0.01
CA LEU A 443 -10.87 -4.90 -0.31
C LEU A 443 -9.66 -5.70 -0.79
N PHE A 444 -9.74 -7.04 -0.82
CA PHE A 444 -8.67 -7.83 -1.45
C PHE A 444 -8.46 -7.37 -2.90
N PRO A 445 -7.23 -7.08 -3.35
CA PRO A 445 -5.94 -7.38 -2.71
C PRO A 445 -5.30 -6.20 -1.92
N ASP A 446 -5.99 -5.14 -1.50
CA ASP A 446 -5.39 -4.13 -0.61
C ASP A 446 -5.31 -4.65 0.85
N ALA A 447 -4.39 -5.58 1.07
CA ALA A 447 -4.19 -6.20 2.38
C ALA A 447 -3.79 -5.20 3.48
N GLN A 448 -3.17 -4.07 3.13
CA GLN A 448 -2.81 -3.07 4.14
C GLN A 448 -4.04 -2.37 4.70
N GLU A 449 -5.01 -2.00 3.86
CA GLU A 449 -6.23 -1.37 4.34
C GLU A 449 -7.06 -2.36 5.17
N VAL A 450 -7.10 -3.64 4.77
CA VAL A 450 -7.71 -4.70 5.55
C VAL A 450 -7.01 -4.88 6.91
N TYR A 451 -5.68 -4.91 6.94
CA TYR A 451 -4.90 -4.99 8.17
C TYR A 451 -5.14 -3.79 9.10
N ASN A 452 -5.27 -2.60 8.54
CA ASN A 452 -5.62 -1.41 9.31
C ASN A 452 -7.01 -1.53 9.92
N ASN A 453 -8.00 -1.98 9.16
CA ASN A 453 -9.36 -2.19 9.65
C ASN A 453 -9.43 -3.31 10.70
N TYR A 454 -8.69 -4.42 10.51
CA TYR A 454 -8.56 -5.46 11.52
C TYR A 454 -8.03 -4.91 12.86
N ARG A 455 -6.94 -4.14 12.84
CA ARG A 455 -6.39 -3.55 14.07
C ARG A 455 -7.38 -2.59 14.75
N ARG A 456 -8.10 -1.82 13.95
CA ARG A 456 -9.09 -0.87 14.45
C ARG A 456 -10.34 -1.55 15.02
N THR A 457 -10.86 -2.59 14.38
CA THR A 457 -12.17 -3.17 14.70
C THR A 457 -12.10 -4.52 15.42
N GLY A 458 -11.01 -5.26 15.23
CA GLY A 458 -10.89 -6.65 15.65
C GLY A 458 -11.46 -7.66 14.66
N TYR A 459 -12.02 -7.18 13.52
CA TYR A 459 -12.66 -8.06 12.54
C TYR A 459 -11.91 -8.07 11.20
N PRO A 460 -11.91 -9.24 10.49
CA PRO A 460 -12.52 -10.51 10.90
C PRO A 460 -11.84 -11.10 12.14
N ALA A 461 -12.56 -11.95 12.89
CA ALA A 461 -12.00 -12.66 14.05
C ALA A 461 -11.03 -13.76 13.56
N LEU A 462 -9.78 -13.38 13.29
CA LEU A 462 -8.74 -14.29 12.81
C LEU A 462 -8.11 -15.07 13.97
N THR A 463 -7.88 -16.37 13.76
CA THR A 463 -7.13 -17.20 14.71
C THR A 463 -5.64 -17.13 14.38
N PRO A 464 -4.79 -16.65 15.29
CA PRO A 464 -3.35 -16.57 15.06
C PRO A 464 -2.73 -17.95 14.85
N ASN A 465 -1.73 -18.00 13.98
CA ASN A 465 -0.95 -19.21 13.76
C ASN A 465 0.10 -19.40 14.87
N VAL A 466 0.23 -20.63 15.36
CA VAL A 466 1.23 -21.04 16.37
C VAL A 466 2.41 -21.80 15.74
N TYR A 467 2.81 -21.45 14.54
CA TYR A 467 3.94 -22.07 13.84
C TYR A 467 5.20 -22.08 14.72
N PRO A 468 5.94 -23.20 14.80
CA PRO A 468 7.16 -23.28 15.60
C PRO A 468 8.20 -22.22 15.19
N GLY A 469 8.75 -21.51 16.17
CA GLY A 469 9.73 -20.43 15.91
C GLY A 469 9.13 -19.09 15.48
N ASN A 470 7.79 -18.88 15.59
CA ASN A 470 7.24 -17.57 15.36
C ASN A 470 7.76 -16.53 16.38
N ALA A 471 7.87 -15.28 15.94
CA ALA A 471 8.44 -14.18 16.73
C ALA A 471 7.45 -13.48 17.66
N THR A 472 6.16 -13.89 17.68
CA THR A 472 5.07 -13.17 18.38
C THR A 472 4.34 -14.02 19.42
N GLY A 473 4.78 -15.26 19.65
CA GLY A 473 4.05 -16.19 20.51
C GLY A 473 2.65 -16.51 19.97
N GLY A 474 2.48 -16.52 18.63
CA GLY A 474 1.21 -16.83 17.97
C GLY A 474 0.21 -15.67 17.96
N LYS A 475 0.65 -14.43 18.02
CA LYS A 475 -0.21 -13.24 17.90
C LYS A 475 0.01 -12.54 16.57
N ILE A 476 -1.03 -11.98 15.99
CA ILE A 476 -0.94 -11.17 14.77
C ILE A 476 -0.22 -9.86 15.09
N PHE A 477 0.67 -9.42 14.22
CA PHE A 477 1.40 -8.15 14.35
C PHE A 477 0.43 -6.98 14.59
N ARG A 478 0.85 -6.05 15.45
CA ARG A 478 0.13 -4.78 15.68
C ARG A 478 0.82 -3.60 14.99
N ARG A 479 2.12 -3.74 14.67
CA ARG A 479 2.91 -2.76 13.92
C ARG A 479 4.10 -3.44 13.23
N PHE A 480 4.74 -2.70 12.34
CA PHE A 480 6.02 -3.06 11.75
C PHE A 480 7.16 -2.47 12.59
N LEU A 481 8.32 -3.15 12.58
CA LEU A 481 9.51 -2.66 13.25
C LEU A 481 10.20 -1.59 12.41
N TYR A 482 10.79 -0.62 13.08
CA TYR A 482 11.68 0.32 12.42
C TYR A 482 12.92 -0.40 11.86
N PRO A 483 13.53 0.11 10.76
CA PRO A 483 14.80 -0.41 10.29
C PRO A 483 15.87 -0.33 11.37
N VAL A 484 16.72 -1.36 11.48
CA VAL A 484 17.83 -1.38 12.45
C VAL A 484 18.76 -0.18 12.29
N LEU A 485 18.90 0.35 11.07
CA LEU A 485 19.71 1.54 10.80
C LEU A 485 19.24 2.79 11.55
N GLU A 486 17.96 2.94 11.85
CA GLU A 486 17.43 4.07 12.63
C GLU A 486 18.01 4.12 14.05
N GLN A 487 18.27 2.94 14.64
CA GLN A 487 18.89 2.84 15.96
C GLN A 487 20.33 3.35 16.02
N THR A 488 20.98 3.51 14.87
CA THR A 488 22.36 3.98 14.74
C THR A 488 22.46 5.34 14.07
N LEU A 489 21.80 5.53 12.94
CA LEU A 489 21.92 6.74 12.12
C LEU A 489 21.04 7.89 12.60
N ASN A 490 19.90 7.60 13.25
CA ASN A 490 18.96 8.60 13.77
C ASN A 490 18.56 8.28 15.23
N ARG A 491 19.53 7.88 16.02
CA ARG A 491 19.34 7.28 17.35
C ARG A 491 18.54 8.16 18.31
N ALA A 492 18.77 9.46 18.33
CA ALA A 492 18.08 10.37 19.24
C ALA A 492 16.57 10.39 18.97
N SER A 493 16.18 10.65 17.73
CA SER A 493 14.78 10.71 17.31
C SER A 493 14.09 9.34 17.41
N TYR A 494 14.81 8.24 17.10
CA TYR A 494 14.32 6.88 17.31
C TYR A 494 14.00 6.62 18.80
N ASN A 495 14.91 6.96 19.70
CA ASN A 495 14.70 6.74 21.14
C ASN A 495 13.51 7.55 21.68
N GLU A 496 13.34 8.79 21.24
CA GLU A 496 12.17 9.62 21.59
C GLU A 496 10.85 8.99 21.12
N ALA A 497 10.81 8.45 19.90
CA ALA A 497 9.65 7.76 19.37
C ALA A 497 9.31 6.50 20.19
N VAL A 498 10.31 5.67 20.49
CA VAL A 498 10.15 4.46 21.32
C VAL A 498 9.70 4.82 22.74
N GLN A 499 10.24 5.88 23.33
CA GLN A 499 9.81 6.35 24.65
C GLN A 499 8.33 6.79 24.65
N ARG A 500 7.86 7.43 23.59
CA ARG A 500 6.51 7.97 23.47
C ARG A 500 5.47 6.92 23.14
N GLN A 501 5.75 6.03 22.18
CA GLN A 501 4.75 5.05 21.70
C GLN A 501 4.89 3.66 22.33
N GLY A 502 5.99 3.34 22.99
CA GLY A 502 6.33 2.04 23.57
C GLY A 502 7.44 1.33 22.80
N THR A 503 7.86 0.18 23.32
CA THR A 503 8.95 -0.65 22.77
C THR A 503 8.78 -0.90 21.29
N ASP A 504 9.88 -0.88 20.52
CA ASP A 504 9.90 -1.26 19.11
C ASP A 504 9.73 -2.79 18.99
N ASP A 505 8.49 -3.22 19.09
CA ASP A 505 8.05 -4.61 19.11
C ASP A 505 6.83 -4.78 18.20
N LEU A 506 6.69 -5.98 17.61
CA LEU A 506 5.61 -6.33 16.69
C LEU A 506 4.21 -6.27 17.33
N LEU A 507 4.13 -6.41 18.67
CA LEU A 507 2.87 -6.40 19.41
C LEU A 507 2.54 -5.05 20.03
N THR A 508 3.46 -4.10 20.01
CA THR A 508 3.20 -2.72 20.42
C THR A 508 2.18 -2.08 19.48
N LYS A 509 1.10 -1.58 20.05
CA LYS A 509 0.04 -0.94 19.29
C LYS A 509 0.45 0.46 18.82
N VAL A 510 0.05 0.83 17.62
CA VAL A 510 0.12 2.23 17.16
C VAL A 510 -0.94 3.06 17.90
N TRP A 511 -0.81 4.39 17.87
CA TRP A 511 -1.64 5.29 18.68
C TRP A 511 -3.15 5.09 18.49
N TRP A 512 -3.64 4.91 17.26
CA TRP A 512 -5.08 4.74 17.00
C TRP A 512 -5.60 3.30 17.22
N ASP A 513 -4.75 2.33 17.51
CA ASP A 513 -5.10 0.91 17.73
C ASP A 513 -5.37 0.58 19.21
N LYS A 514 -5.60 1.53 20.04
CA LYS A 514 -5.78 1.34 21.50
C LYS A 514 -7.02 0.54 21.88
#